data_aa2a797aaae643b2c062c1a82801e484
#
_entry.id   aa2a797aaae643b2c062c1a82801e484
#
_cell.length_a   1.000
_cell.length_b   1.000
_cell.length_c   1.000
_cell.angle_alpha   90.00
_cell.angle_beta   90.00
_cell.angle_gamma   90.00
#
_symmetry.space_group_name_H-M   'P 1'
#
loop_
_entity.id
_entity.type
_entity.pdbx_description
1 polymer ?
#
loop_
_entity_poly.entity_id
_entity_poly.type
_entity_poly.pdbx_seq_one_letter_code
_entity_poly.pdbx_strand_id
1 'polypeptide(L)'
;MRKFDSPINLKSAADSFVSVAFVDVTLTELVSAHSIARPLLALHFRLKKWCDLVNGFGAECAWSISSERLQSAAQALIDYGYACSSVNRDIGAIGQVYRWAIVNRRMAPRGFISPTISMLRYEEKVRYVSSSEQDFISLKLAAKMGKDRLFTLFVWMLADSGARKSELLERSWNDLDISSGKMIIPFTKNGEARTLFFSPATMRLAKRMRPSFTFNSNSYDQNLHIHRLIFAGKNGITPINYRKKWTSLTTMLCRPELRIHDVRHWVAASLLRSGVGVGVASQIMGHRDQTMLLRRYGHLDTCSLQSPQEIRWKISDTLAQRT
;
A
#
# COMPACT_ATOMS: atom_id res chain seq x y z
N MET A 1 32.30 -7.59 -21.27
CA MET A 1 32.31 -6.12 -21.17
C MET A 1 31.83 -5.53 -22.47
N ARG A 2 30.55 -5.21 -22.62
CA ARG A 2 30.02 -4.44 -23.76
C ARG A 2 29.75 -3.05 -23.28
N LYS A 3 30.39 -2.07 -23.92
CA LYS A 3 30.24 -0.63 -23.67
C LYS A 3 28.79 -0.24 -23.94
N PHE A 4 28.14 0.41 -22.98
CA PHE A 4 26.90 1.12 -23.21
C PHE A 4 27.22 2.42 -23.93
N ASP A 5 26.68 2.56 -25.13
CA ASP A 5 26.75 3.76 -25.94
C ASP A 5 25.99 4.92 -25.24
N SER A 6 26.50 6.10 -25.55
CA SER A 6 26.18 7.42 -25.02
C SER A 6 24.68 7.74 -24.85
N PRO A 7 24.32 8.61 -23.89
CA PRO A 7 22.93 9.01 -23.66
C PRO A 7 22.39 9.75 -24.89
N ILE A 8 21.39 9.15 -25.54
CA ILE A 8 20.58 9.80 -26.55
C ILE A 8 20.03 11.09 -25.96
N ASN A 9 20.24 12.19 -26.64
CA ASN A 9 19.80 13.53 -26.23
C ASN A 9 18.27 13.61 -26.18
N LEU A 10 17.69 13.29 -25.03
CA LEU A 10 16.26 13.13 -24.76
C LEU A 10 15.43 14.42 -24.96
N LYS A 11 16.06 15.59 -25.02
CA LYS A 11 15.37 16.85 -25.36
C LYS A 11 15.01 16.95 -26.83
N SER A 12 15.85 16.44 -27.73
CA SER A 12 15.56 16.47 -29.18
C SER A 12 14.46 15.48 -29.57
N ALA A 13 14.36 14.34 -28.87
CA ALA A 13 13.28 13.37 -29.09
C ALA A 13 11.89 13.91 -28.65
N ALA A 14 11.82 14.67 -27.57
CA ALA A 14 10.56 15.28 -27.12
C ALA A 14 10.08 16.39 -28.09
N ASP A 15 11.00 17.14 -28.68
CA ASP A 15 10.68 18.22 -29.62
C ASP A 15 10.38 17.67 -31.05
N SER A 16 10.95 16.53 -31.44
CA SER A 16 10.62 15.90 -32.73
C SER A 16 9.26 15.22 -32.77
N PHE A 17 8.69 14.82 -31.60
CA PHE A 17 7.32 14.31 -31.50
C PHE A 17 6.24 15.38 -31.72
N VAL A 18 6.59 16.66 -31.77
CA VAL A 18 5.64 17.78 -31.92
C VAL A 18 5.17 17.99 -33.37
N SER A 19 5.84 17.39 -34.36
CA SER A 19 5.58 17.66 -35.79
C SER A 19 5.09 16.45 -36.59
N VAL A 20 4.97 15.25 -36.03
CA VAL A 20 4.54 14.06 -36.76
C VAL A 20 3.03 13.93 -36.72
N ALA A 21 2.40 13.87 -37.85
CA ALA A 21 0.99 13.59 -38.05
C ALA A 21 0.60 12.31 -37.29
N PHE A 22 -0.52 12.35 -36.59
CA PHE A 22 -1.09 11.41 -35.64
C PHE A 22 -1.28 9.95 -36.10
N VAL A 23 -0.63 9.48 -37.14
CA VAL A 23 -1.14 8.33 -37.88
C VAL A 23 -0.63 6.98 -37.40
N ASP A 24 0.58 6.86 -36.83
CA ASP A 24 1.15 5.52 -36.57
C ASP A 24 1.96 5.40 -35.28
N VAL A 25 1.42 5.87 -34.16
CA VAL A 25 2.06 5.66 -32.83
C VAL A 25 1.69 4.27 -32.32
N THR A 26 2.69 3.41 -32.12
CA THR A 26 2.48 2.10 -31.48
C THR A 26 2.14 2.24 -29.99
N LEU A 27 1.52 1.23 -29.42
CA LEU A 27 1.23 1.22 -27.97
C LEU A 27 2.52 1.34 -27.14
N THR A 28 3.60 0.68 -27.58
CA THR A 28 4.91 0.74 -26.91
C THR A 28 5.48 2.15 -26.90
N GLU A 29 5.42 2.85 -28.03
CA GLU A 29 5.86 4.24 -28.16
C GLU A 29 5.02 5.18 -27.30
N LEU A 30 3.69 5.01 -27.30
CA LEU A 30 2.78 5.79 -26.46
C LEU A 30 3.05 5.62 -24.97
N VAL A 31 3.28 4.38 -24.51
CA VAL A 31 3.67 4.06 -23.12
C VAL A 31 5.01 4.69 -22.78
N SER A 32 5.97 4.64 -23.68
CA SER A 32 7.30 5.25 -23.52
C SER A 32 7.22 6.76 -23.42
N ALA A 33 6.48 7.41 -24.31
CA ALA A 33 6.24 8.86 -24.27
C ALA A 33 5.56 9.31 -22.96
N HIS A 34 4.55 8.55 -22.50
CA HIS A 34 3.92 8.81 -21.19
C HIS A 34 4.94 8.67 -20.05
N SER A 35 5.82 7.66 -20.07
CA SER A 35 6.82 7.44 -19.02
C SER A 35 7.86 8.56 -18.95
N ILE A 36 8.24 9.13 -20.08
CA ILE A 36 9.12 10.30 -20.14
C ILE A 36 8.43 11.53 -19.56
N ALA A 37 7.18 11.76 -19.92
CA ALA A 37 6.37 12.89 -19.42
C ALA A 37 5.96 12.75 -17.95
N ARG A 38 5.87 11.54 -17.42
CA ARG A 38 5.41 11.20 -16.08
C ARG A 38 6.30 10.14 -15.41
N PRO A 39 7.59 10.40 -15.16
CA PRO A 39 8.57 9.41 -14.72
C PRO A 39 8.24 8.77 -13.36
N LEU A 40 7.53 9.49 -12.48
CA LEU A 40 7.16 8.99 -11.15
C LEU A 40 6.11 7.87 -11.18
N LEU A 41 5.39 7.69 -12.27
CA LEU A 41 4.31 6.70 -12.34
C LEU A 41 4.80 5.28 -12.65
N ALA A 42 6.01 5.12 -13.18
CA ALA A 42 6.65 3.83 -13.50
C ALA A 42 5.73 2.82 -14.25
N LEU A 43 4.79 3.32 -15.05
CA LEU A 43 3.77 2.49 -15.71
C LEU A 43 4.39 1.59 -16.78
N HIS A 44 5.48 2.03 -17.43
CA HIS A 44 6.15 1.27 -18.47
C HIS A 44 6.63 -0.12 -17.99
N PHE A 45 7.13 -0.24 -16.76
CA PHE A 45 7.52 -1.54 -16.19
C PHE A 45 6.33 -2.49 -16.03
N ARG A 46 5.16 -1.94 -15.71
CA ARG A 46 3.94 -2.73 -15.57
C ARG A 46 3.38 -3.16 -16.91
N LEU A 47 3.43 -2.28 -17.91
CA LEU A 47 2.86 -2.51 -19.22
C LEU A 47 3.79 -3.27 -20.15
N LYS A 48 5.09 -3.37 -19.81
CA LYS A 48 6.06 -4.13 -20.60
C LYS A 48 5.60 -5.56 -20.89
N LYS A 49 5.06 -6.27 -19.91
CA LYS A 49 4.54 -7.63 -20.10
C LYS A 49 3.42 -7.73 -21.13
N TRP A 50 2.60 -6.69 -21.31
CA TRP A 50 1.57 -6.64 -22.35
C TRP A 50 2.19 -6.59 -23.73
N CYS A 51 3.29 -5.84 -23.87
CA CYS A 51 4.01 -5.74 -25.12
C CYS A 51 4.87 -6.99 -25.42
N ASP A 52 5.47 -7.59 -24.39
CA ASP A 52 6.42 -8.69 -24.54
C ASP A 52 5.72 -10.07 -24.65
N LEU A 53 4.64 -10.30 -23.88
CA LEU A 53 4.00 -11.60 -23.77
C LEU A 53 2.78 -11.76 -24.67
N VAL A 54 2.12 -10.66 -25.03
CA VAL A 54 0.98 -10.69 -25.95
C VAL A 54 1.49 -10.41 -27.36
N ASN A 55 1.47 -11.44 -28.20
CA ASN A 55 2.04 -11.40 -29.54
C ASN A 55 1.56 -10.19 -30.36
N GLY A 56 2.48 -9.35 -30.77
CA GLY A 56 2.24 -8.18 -31.61
C GLY A 56 1.58 -6.98 -30.89
N PHE A 57 1.01 -7.14 -29.69
CA PHE A 57 0.18 -6.12 -29.05
C PHE A 57 0.91 -4.77 -28.85
N GLY A 58 2.18 -4.80 -28.49
CA GLY A 58 2.98 -3.58 -28.30
C GLY A 58 3.29 -2.83 -29.62
N ALA A 59 3.31 -3.54 -30.73
CA ALA A 59 3.57 -2.98 -32.06
C ALA A 59 2.30 -2.50 -32.78
N GLU A 60 1.13 -2.79 -32.24
CA GLU A 60 -0.14 -2.32 -32.80
C GLU A 60 -0.27 -0.80 -32.68
N CYS A 61 -0.87 -0.16 -33.70
CA CYS A 61 -1.20 1.27 -33.62
C CYS A 61 -2.12 1.53 -32.43
N ALA A 62 -1.68 2.40 -31.50
CA ALA A 62 -2.39 2.66 -30.25
C ALA A 62 -3.84 3.13 -30.47
N TRP A 63 -4.10 3.78 -31.60
CA TRP A 63 -5.43 4.36 -31.90
C TRP A 63 -6.37 3.36 -32.58
N SER A 64 -5.87 2.23 -33.06
CA SER A 64 -6.67 1.17 -33.70
C SER A 64 -7.01 0.02 -32.74
N ILE A 65 -6.44 -0.02 -31.55
CA ILE A 65 -6.74 -1.05 -30.57
C ILE A 65 -8.18 -0.91 -30.08
N SER A 66 -9.01 -1.93 -30.40
CA SER A 66 -10.40 -1.99 -29.92
C SER A 66 -10.50 -2.51 -28.47
N SER A 67 -11.68 -2.35 -27.87
CA SER A 67 -11.96 -2.91 -26.54
C SER A 67 -11.88 -4.44 -26.55
N GLU A 68 -12.36 -5.09 -27.61
CA GLU A 68 -12.30 -6.56 -27.80
C GLU A 68 -10.85 -7.04 -27.92
N ARG A 69 -10.02 -6.31 -28.68
CA ARG A 69 -8.60 -6.63 -28.80
C ARG A 69 -7.87 -6.50 -27.46
N LEU A 70 -8.17 -5.44 -26.71
CA LEU A 70 -7.61 -5.22 -25.38
C LEU A 70 -8.10 -6.28 -24.38
N GLN A 71 -9.38 -6.70 -24.49
CA GLN A 71 -9.95 -7.77 -23.67
C GLN A 71 -9.27 -9.12 -23.97
N SER A 72 -9.05 -9.44 -25.24
CA SER A 72 -8.32 -10.64 -25.67
C SER A 72 -6.87 -10.65 -25.14
N ALA A 73 -6.18 -9.51 -25.20
CA ALA A 73 -4.84 -9.36 -24.65
C ALA A 73 -4.83 -9.55 -23.12
N ALA A 74 -5.84 -9.03 -22.42
CA ALA A 74 -6.00 -9.19 -21.00
C ALA A 74 -6.24 -10.66 -20.61
N GLN A 75 -7.08 -11.36 -21.38
CA GLN A 75 -7.34 -12.79 -21.18
C GLN A 75 -6.08 -13.63 -21.38
N ALA A 76 -5.30 -13.37 -22.41
CA ALA A 76 -4.04 -14.05 -22.66
C ALA A 76 -3.06 -13.94 -21.47
N LEU A 77 -3.02 -12.79 -20.78
CA LEU A 77 -2.21 -12.64 -19.59
C LEU A 77 -2.74 -13.45 -18.40
N ILE A 78 -4.08 -13.56 -18.26
CA ILE A 78 -4.69 -14.41 -17.24
C ILE A 78 -4.38 -15.89 -17.51
N ASP A 79 -4.50 -16.33 -18.75
CA ASP A 79 -4.19 -17.69 -19.18
C ASP A 79 -2.71 -18.02 -18.98
N TYR A 80 -1.84 -17.02 -19.10
CA TYR A 80 -0.41 -17.12 -18.76
C TYR A 80 -0.15 -17.20 -17.24
N GLY A 81 -1.17 -17.01 -16.40
CA GLY A 81 -1.08 -17.15 -14.93
C GLY A 81 -1.01 -15.83 -14.15
N TYR A 82 -1.25 -14.69 -14.79
CA TYR A 82 -1.33 -13.42 -14.04
C TYR A 82 -2.66 -13.32 -13.27
N ALA A 83 -2.59 -12.80 -12.04
CA ALA A 83 -3.78 -12.60 -11.23
C ALA A 83 -4.72 -11.53 -11.83
N CYS A 84 -6.03 -11.77 -11.81
CA CYS A 84 -7.07 -10.84 -12.27
C CYS A 84 -6.88 -9.42 -11.70
N SER A 85 -6.56 -9.30 -10.41
CA SER A 85 -6.31 -8.01 -9.76
C SER A 85 -5.07 -7.27 -10.33
N SER A 86 -4.09 -7.98 -10.87
CA SER A 86 -2.93 -7.39 -11.55
C SER A 86 -3.33 -6.89 -12.93
N VAL A 87 -4.05 -7.72 -13.69
CA VAL A 87 -4.55 -7.37 -15.02
C VAL A 87 -5.51 -6.17 -14.95
N ASN A 88 -6.45 -6.15 -14.00
CA ASN A 88 -7.35 -5.01 -13.79
C ASN A 88 -6.60 -3.70 -13.50
N ARG A 89 -5.51 -3.77 -12.71
CA ARG A 89 -4.67 -2.59 -12.44
C ARG A 89 -3.90 -2.13 -13.67
N ASP A 90 -3.49 -3.05 -14.52
CA ASP A 90 -2.79 -2.73 -15.76
C ASP A 90 -3.75 -2.11 -16.78
N ILE A 91 -4.98 -2.62 -16.91
CA ILE A 91 -6.04 -1.99 -17.71
C ILE A 91 -6.25 -0.54 -17.23
N GLY A 92 -6.29 -0.32 -15.91
CA GLY A 92 -6.34 1.04 -15.35
C GLY A 92 -5.13 1.89 -15.72
N ALA A 93 -3.93 1.30 -15.78
CA ALA A 93 -2.70 1.98 -16.20
C ALA A 93 -2.73 2.32 -17.71
N ILE A 94 -3.18 1.42 -18.56
CA ILE A 94 -3.40 1.68 -19.99
C ILE A 94 -4.40 2.83 -20.16
N GLY A 95 -5.50 2.83 -19.41
CA GLY A 95 -6.47 3.93 -19.41
C GLY A 95 -5.88 5.27 -18.96
N GLN A 96 -4.89 5.28 -18.07
CA GLN A 96 -4.17 6.51 -17.70
C GLN A 96 -3.31 7.02 -18.85
N VAL A 97 -2.63 6.13 -19.59
CA VAL A 97 -1.83 6.48 -20.77
C VAL A 97 -2.72 7.10 -21.83
N TYR A 98 -3.82 6.46 -22.18
CA TYR A 98 -4.78 7.00 -23.16
C TYR A 98 -5.37 8.33 -22.73
N ARG A 99 -5.79 8.46 -21.46
CA ARG A 99 -6.33 9.73 -20.95
C ARG A 99 -5.32 10.87 -21.04
N TRP A 100 -4.04 10.58 -20.72
CA TRP A 100 -2.99 11.56 -20.87
C TRP A 100 -2.81 11.97 -22.34
N ALA A 101 -2.83 11.02 -23.28
CA ALA A 101 -2.71 11.28 -24.69
C ALA A 101 -3.90 12.08 -25.27
N ILE A 102 -5.12 11.81 -24.79
CA ILE A 102 -6.35 12.56 -25.16
C ILE A 102 -6.27 14.00 -24.67
N VAL A 103 -5.87 14.21 -23.41
CA VAL A 103 -5.74 15.55 -22.83
C VAL A 103 -4.63 16.34 -23.52
N ASN A 104 -3.54 15.69 -23.83
CA ASN A 104 -2.45 16.26 -24.62
C ASN A 104 -2.79 16.17 -26.12
N ARG A 105 -3.70 17.03 -26.58
CA ARG A 105 -4.34 17.06 -27.91
C ARG A 105 -3.40 16.88 -29.11
N ARG A 106 -2.10 16.85 -28.90
CA ARG A 106 -1.09 16.64 -29.93
C ARG A 106 -0.83 15.16 -30.20
N MET A 107 -1.32 14.22 -29.36
CA MET A 107 -1.00 12.79 -29.46
C MET A 107 -2.21 11.92 -29.82
N ALA A 108 -3.42 12.30 -29.49
CA ALA A 108 -4.61 11.50 -29.80
C ALA A 108 -5.40 12.07 -30.98
N PRO A 109 -5.89 11.21 -31.89
CA PRO A 109 -6.81 11.63 -32.96
C PRO A 109 -8.04 12.34 -32.38
N ARG A 110 -8.60 13.27 -33.19
CA ARG A 110 -9.80 13.99 -32.78
C ARG A 110 -10.99 13.03 -32.64
N GLY A 111 -11.64 13.03 -31.49
CA GLY A 111 -12.77 12.13 -31.21
C GLY A 111 -12.38 10.71 -30.77
N PHE A 112 -11.11 10.44 -30.56
CA PHE A 112 -10.67 9.14 -30.07
C PHE A 112 -11.24 8.86 -28.65
N ILE A 113 -11.82 7.67 -28.50
CA ILE A 113 -12.32 7.17 -27.21
C ILE A 113 -11.42 6.02 -26.77
N SER A 114 -10.96 6.08 -25.51
CA SER A 114 -10.08 5.03 -24.97
C SER A 114 -10.79 3.66 -24.93
N PRO A 115 -10.19 2.60 -25.46
CA PRO A 115 -10.78 1.26 -25.43
C PRO A 115 -11.00 0.73 -24.03
N THR A 116 -10.36 1.31 -23.01
CA THR A 116 -10.51 0.88 -21.61
C THR A 116 -11.82 1.28 -20.96
N ILE A 117 -12.63 2.15 -21.60
CA ILE A 117 -13.88 2.65 -21.04
C ILE A 117 -14.96 1.56 -21.02
N SER A 118 -15.06 0.81 -22.10
CA SER A 118 -16.05 -0.27 -22.26
C SER A 118 -15.58 -1.64 -21.79
N MET A 119 -14.34 -1.75 -21.27
CA MET A 119 -13.82 -3.02 -20.81
C MET A 119 -14.49 -3.54 -19.54
N LEU A 120 -14.83 -4.81 -19.56
CA LEU A 120 -15.26 -5.53 -18.35
C LEU A 120 -14.06 -5.77 -17.42
N ARG A 121 -14.29 -5.56 -16.14
CA ARG A 121 -13.30 -5.90 -15.10
C ARG A 121 -13.44 -7.36 -14.74
N TYR A 122 -12.29 -8.02 -14.56
CA TYR A 122 -12.26 -9.38 -14.04
C TYR A 122 -12.61 -9.41 -12.57
N GLU A 123 -13.33 -10.45 -12.15
CA GLU A 123 -13.65 -10.64 -10.74
C GLU A 123 -12.37 -10.86 -9.92
N GLU A 124 -12.20 -10.08 -8.87
CA GLU A 124 -11.06 -10.20 -7.97
C GLU A 124 -11.43 -11.05 -6.76
N LYS A 125 -10.71 -12.15 -6.58
CA LYS A 125 -10.87 -12.94 -5.35
C LYS A 125 -10.43 -12.10 -4.16
N VAL A 126 -11.39 -11.75 -3.30
CA VAL A 126 -11.11 -11.07 -2.03
C VAL A 126 -10.41 -12.06 -1.11
N ARG A 127 -9.15 -11.79 -0.81
CA ARG A 127 -8.43 -12.59 0.16
C ARG A 127 -8.87 -12.19 1.57
N TYR A 128 -9.52 -13.10 2.25
CA TYR A 128 -9.86 -12.95 3.65
C TYR A 128 -8.91 -13.78 4.50
N VAL A 129 -8.22 -13.13 5.44
CA VAL A 129 -7.38 -13.81 6.44
C VAL A 129 -8.00 -13.57 7.79
N SER A 130 -8.69 -14.59 8.30
CA SER A 130 -9.33 -14.53 9.61
C SER A 130 -8.29 -14.33 10.71
N SER A 131 -8.69 -13.69 11.79
CA SER A 131 -7.88 -13.52 12.99
C SER A 131 -8.74 -13.63 14.24
N SER A 132 -8.16 -14.23 15.26
CA SER A 132 -8.64 -14.24 16.63
C SER A 132 -7.72 -13.36 17.50
N GLU A 133 -8.11 -13.12 18.74
CA GLU A 133 -7.24 -12.45 19.70
C GLU A 133 -5.97 -13.27 19.98
N GLN A 134 -6.11 -14.60 20.00
CA GLN A 134 -5.00 -15.53 20.15
C GLN A 134 -3.94 -15.40 19.05
N ASP A 135 -4.35 -15.06 17.82
CA ASP A 135 -3.41 -14.82 16.71
C ASP A 135 -2.49 -13.62 16.98
N PHE A 136 -3.01 -12.54 17.59
CA PHE A 136 -2.18 -11.38 17.98
C PHE A 136 -1.17 -11.76 19.07
N ILE A 137 -1.60 -12.55 20.06
CA ILE A 137 -0.72 -13.04 21.13
C ILE A 137 0.37 -13.91 20.53
N SER A 138 0.00 -14.88 19.71
CA SER A 138 0.92 -15.81 19.06
C SER A 138 1.94 -15.08 18.18
N LEU A 139 1.49 -14.09 17.40
CA LEU A 139 2.35 -13.26 16.55
C LEU A 139 3.39 -12.50 17.38
N LYS A 140 2.97 -11.87 18.49
CA LYS A 140 3.88 -11.13 19.38
C LYS A 140 4.87 -12.04 20.09
N LEU A 141 4.43 -13.20 20.56
CA LEU A 141 5.30 -14.19 21.22
C LEU A 141 6.33 -14.78 20.25
N ALA A 142 5.89 -15.19 19.07
CA ALA A 142 6.80 -15.73 18.05
C ALA A 142 7.86 -14.71 17.61
N ALA A 143 7.48 -13.44 17.45
CA ALA A 143 8.44 -12.38 17.16
C ALA A 143 9.48 -12.21 18.28
N LYS A 144 9.06 -12.35 19.54
CA LYS A 144 9.94 -12.26 20.72
C LYS A 144 10.94 -13.44 20.78
N MET A 145 10.52 -14.64 20.39
CA MET A 145 11.38 -15.83 20.35
C MET A 145 12.52 -15.70 19.32
N GLY A 146 12.33 -14.92 18.27
CA GLY A 146 13.31 -14.71 17.19
C GLY A 146 14.58 -13.93 17.59
N LYS A 147 14.74 -13.52 18.84
CA LYS A 147 15.90 -12.79 19.41
C LYS A 147 16.26 -11.45 18.77
N ASP A 148 15.63 -11.05 17.65
CA ASP A 148 15.81 -9.73 17.02
C ASP A 148 14.85 -8.73 17.67
N ARG A 149 15.38 -7.96 18.62
CA ARG A 149 14.59 -6.97 19.37
C ARG A 149 13.96 -5.91 18.49
N LEU A 150 14.66 -5.50 17.41
CA LEU A 150 14.15 -4.45 16.52
C LEU A 150 12.99 -4.97 15.66
N PHE A 151 13.13 -6.21 15.17
CA PHE A 151 12.04 -6.88 14.47
C PHE A 151 10.84 -7.16 15.40
N THR A 152 11.12 -7.56 16.65
CA THR A 152 10.07 -7.74 17.68
C THR A 152 9.31 -6.45 17.90
N LEU A 153 10.01 -5.32 18.07
CA LEU A 153 9.38 -4.00 18.23
C LEU A 153 8.51 -3.65 17.01
N PHE A 154 9.03 -3.88 15.79
CA PHE A 154 8.27 -3.65 14.57
C PHE A 154 6.96 -4.43 14.53
N VAL A 155 7.02 -5.75 14.83
CA VAL A 155 5.82 -6.62 14.85
C VAL A 155 4.82 -6.19 15.92
N TRP A 156 5.31 -5.82 17.11
CA TRP A 156 4.44 -5.38 18.20
C TRP A 156 3.77 -4.04 17.89
N MET A 157 4.51 -3.07 17.35
CA MET A 157 3.93 -1.80 16.92
C MET A 157 2.91 -1.97 15.80
N LEU A 158 3.17 -2.90 14.87
CA LEU A 158 2.25 -3.22 13.79
C LEU A 158 0.94 -3.84 14.33
N ALA A 159 1.06 -4.79 15.29
CA ALA A 159 -0.09 -5.46 15.89
C ALA A 159 -0.92 -4.54 16.80
N ASP A 160 -0.29 -3.57 17.48
CA ASP A 160 -1.00 -2.61 18.32
C ASP A 160 -1.77 -1.58 17.48
N SER A 161 -1.17 -1.05 16.42
CA SER A 161 -1.67 0.13 15.72
C SER A 161 -2.36 -0.15 14.39
N GLY A 162 -2.12 -1.30 13.79
CA GLY A 162 -2.55 -1.59 12.41
C GLY A 162 -1.95 -0.63 11.38
N ALA A 163 -0.82 -0.01 11.66
CA ALA A 163 -0.16 0.92 10.76
C ALA A 163 0.20 0.29 9.41
N ARG A 164 0.35 1.11 8.36
CA ARG A 164 0.98 0.62 7.13
C ARG A 164 2.46 0.38 7.40
N LYS A 165 3.02 -0.64 6.74
CA LYS A 165 4.45 -0.98 6.87
C LYS A 165 5.36 0.24 6.71
N SER A 166 5.15 1.04 5.66
CA SER A 166 5.95 2.24 5.39
C SER A 166 5.79 3.31 6.47
N GLU A 167 4.60 3.46 7.03
CA GLU A 167 4.34 4.43 8.10
C GLU A 167 5.17 4.15 9.35
N LEU A 168 5.50 2.91 9.66
CA LEU A 168 6.40 2.58 10.78
C LEU A 168 7.86 2.66 10.37
N LEU A 169 8.21 2.13 9.19
CA LEU A 169 9.61 2.04 8.76
C LEU A 169 10.26 3.39 8.47
N GLU A 170 9.45 4.40 8.14
CA GLU A 170 9.91 5.76 7.81
C GLU A 170 9.89 6.72 9.02
N ARG A 171 9.65 6.21 10.22
CA ARG A 171 9.60 7.04 11.44
C ARG A 171 10.90 7.04 12.20
N SER A 172 11.21 8.22 12.71
CA SER A 172 12.35 8.46 13.60
C SER A 172 11.96 8.29 15.07
N TRP A 173 12.96 8.22 15.94
CA TRP A 173 12.75 8.19 17.39
C TRP A 173 12.10 9.48 17.93
N ASN A 174 12.18 10.58 17.19
CA ASN A 174 11.56 11.86 17.55
C ASN A 174 10.05 11.87 17.29
N ASP A 175 9.59 11.03 16.35
CA ASP A 175 8.16 10.88 16.06
C ASP A 175 7.43 10.08 17.15
N LEU A 176 8.18 9.40 18.06
CA LEU A 176 7.65 8.50 19.08
C LEU A 176 7.75 9.13 20.48
N ASP A 177 6.61 9.46 21.06
CA ASP A 177 6.51 9.75 22.48
C ASP A 177 6.30 8.45 23.28
N ILE A 178 7.39 7.99 23.91
CA ILE A 178 7.38 6.76 24.70
C ILE A 178 6.53 6.90 25.97
N SER A 179 6.42 8.11 26.51
CA SER A 179 5.69 8.37 27.75
C SER A 179 4.19 8.24 27.57
N SER A 180 3.66 8.80 26.51
CA SER A 180 2.23 8.73 26.17
C SER A 180 1.86 7.54 25.29
N GLY A 181 2.84 6.80 24.75
CA GLY A 181 2.61 5.70 23.82
C GLY A 181 2.06 6.13 22.47
N LYS A 182 2.41 7.34 22.02
CA LYS A 182 1.91 7.95 20.79
C LYS A 182 3.01 8.14 19.75
N MET A 183 2.65 7.96 18.48
CA MET A 183 3.53 8.30 17.35
C MET A 183 2.73 9.13 16.35
N ILE A 184 3.29 10.27 15.97
CA ILE A 184 2.68 11.16 14.98
C ILE A 184 3.15 10.75 13.59
N ILE A 185 2.20 10.55 12.68
CA ILE A 185 2.43 10.36 11.25
C ILE A 185 2.01 11.66 10.56
N PRO A 186 2.95 12.56 10.21
CA PRO A 186 2.63 13.89 9.71
C PRO A 186 1.96 13.87 8.34
N PHE A 187 2.36 12.93 7.48
CA PHE A 187 1.80 12.78 6.14
C PHE A 187 1.54 11.31 5.85
N THR A 188 0.28 10.99 5.59
CA THR A 188 -0.09 9.68 5.06
C THR A 188 -0.16 9.75 3.53
N LYS A 189 -0.25 8.58 2.86
CA LYS A 189 -0.50 8.51 1.41
C LYS A 189 -1.76 9.30 0.99
N ASN A 190 -2.65 9.59 1.91
CA ASN A 190 -3.91 10.32 1.70
C ASN A 190 -3.80 11.81 2.05
N GLY A 191 -2.63 12.29 2.49
CA GLY A 191 -2.38 13.71 2.81
C GLY A 191 -2.78 14.14 4.23
N GLU A 192 -3.41 13.27 5.03
CA GLU A 192 -3.86 13.61 6.38
C GLU A 192 -2.87 13.11 7.45
N ALA A 193 -2.62 13.93 8.45
CA ALA A 193 -1.85 13.53 9.62
C ALA A 193 -2.68 12.58 10.51
N ARG A 194 -2.03 11.61 11.16
CA ARG A 194 -2.68 10.75 12.14
C ARG A 194 -1.77 10.35 13.28
N THR A 195 -2.37 9.99 14.41
CA THR A 195 -1.64 9.48 15.57
C THR A 195 -1.84 7.96 15.68
N LEU A 196 -0.75 7.24 15.87
CA LEU A 196 -0.75 5.84 16.24
C LEU A 196 -0.62 5.70 17.76
N PHE A 197 -1.26 4.67 18.31
CA PHE A 197 -1.22 4.35 19.74
C PHE A 197 -0.62 2.96 19.95
N PHE A 198 0.17 2.82 21.02
CA PHE A 198 0.87 1.58 21.32
C PHE A 198 0.65 1.19 22.79
N SER A 199 0.66 -0.12 23.02
CA SER A 199 0.50 -0.67 24.36
C SER A 199 1.69 -0.34 25.26
N PRO A 200 1.48 -0.28 26.59
CA PRO A 200 2.57 -0.08 27.56
C PRO A 200 3.69 -1.12 27.42
N ALA A 201 3.36 -2.36 27.03
CA ALA A 201 4.34 -3.42 26.81
C ALA A 201 5.26 -3.10 25.62
N THR A 202 4.68 -2.62 24.51
CA THR A 202 5.43 -2.18 23.33
C THR A 202 6.32 -0.98 23.66
N MET A 203 5.82 -0.02 24.45
CA MET A 203 6.60 1.14 24.87
C MET A 203 7.74 0.77 25.82
N ARG A 204 7.57 -0.20 26.72
CA ARG A 204 8.68 -0.71 27.53
C ARG A 204 9.79 -1.32 26.67
N LEU A 205 9.44 -2.04 25.60
CA LEU A 205 10.42 -2.57 24.65
C LEU A 205 11.12 -1.44 23.89
N ALA A 206 10.37 -0.45 23.38
CA ALA A 206 10.91 0.72 22.69
C ALA A 206 11.88 1.52 23.58
N LYS A 207 11.52 1.75 24.85
CA LYS A 207 12.37 2.45 25.83
C LYS A 207 13.74 1.78 26.00
N ARG A 208 13.78 0.44 26.05
CA ARG A 208 15.04 -0.32 26.17
C ARG A 208 15.92 -0.28 24.92
N MET A 209 15.34 0.13 23.79
CA MET A 209 16.03 0.15 22.50
C MET A 209 16.36 1.58 22.03
N ARG A 210 15.75 2.58 22.66
CA ARG A 210 16.04 3.97 22.34
C ARG A 210 17.52 4.23 22.61
N PRO A 211 18.29 4.71 21.62
CA PRO A 211 19.69 5.06 21.85
C PRO A 211 19.78 6.11 22.96
N SER A 212 20.70 5.93 23.89
CA SER A 212 21.06 6.95 24.87
C SER A 212 21.76 8.06 24.12
N PHE A 213 21.08 9.16 23.91
CA PHE A 213 21.72 10.37 23.36
C PHE A 213 22.49 11.04 24.49
N THR A 214 23.76 10.70 24.66
CA THR A 214 24.68 11.55 25.41
C THR A 214 24.98 12.76 24.55
N PHE A 215 24.59 13.94 25.03
CA PHE A 215 24.98 15.21 24.44
C PHE A 215 26.52 15.36 24.57
N ASN A 216 27.27 14.86 23.61
CA ASN A 216 28.65 15.30 23.44
C ASN A 216 28.61 16.60 22.63
N SER A 217 28.80 17.70 23.31
CA SER A 217 28.74 19.07 22.79
C SER A 217 29.77 19.40 21.70
N ASN A 218 30.65 18.49 21.34
CA ASN A 218 31.81 18.72 20.49
C ASN A 218 31.76 18.11 19.09
N SER A 219 30.62 17.50 18.67
CA SER A 219 30.54 16.94 17.31
C SER A 219 29.54 17.71 16.45
N TYR A 220 30.02 18.17 15.30
CA TYR A 220 29.23 18.76 14.20
C TYR A 220 28.09 17.83 13.70
N ASP A 221 27.94 16.65 14.26
CA ASP A 221 26.98 15.60 13.91
C ASP A 221 25.62 15.73 14.61
N GLN A 222 25.34 16.82 15.31
CA GLN A 222 24.09 17.01 16.06
C GLN A 222 22.83 16.89 15.17
N ASN A 223 22.92 17.27 13.89
CA ASN A 223 21.81 17.19 12.95
C ASN A 223 21.57 15.76 12.40
N LEU A 224 22.59 14.89 12.37
CA LEU A 224 22.46 13.53 11.83
C LEU A 224 21.71 12.58 12.79
N HIS A 225 21.84 12.82 14.10
CA HIS A 225 21.18 11.98 15.11
C HIS A 225 19.68 12.26 15.25
N ILE A 226 19.22 13.46 14.90
CA ILE A 226 17.82 13.90 15.04
C ILE A 226 16.89 13.15 14.11
N HIS A 227 17.37 12.66 12.95
CA HIS A 227 16.56 11.99 11.93
C HIS A 227 16.77 10.47 11.84
N ARG A 228 17.42 9.86 12.84
CA ARG A 228 17.68 8.43 12.80
C ARG A 228 16.37 7.65 12.90
N LEU A 229 16.09 6.85 11.86
CA LEU A 229 14.90 6.00 11.83
C LEU A 229 14.92 4.98 12.97
N ILE A 230 13.73 4.65 13.51
CA ILE A 230 13.56 3.60 14.51
C ILE A 230 14.01 2.26 13.92
N PHE A 231 13.59 1.97 12.69
CA PHE A 231 13.84 0.72 11.98
C PHE A 231 14.87 0.92 10.87
N ALA A 232 16.04 1.43 11.25
CA ALA A 232 17.11 1.72 10.31
C ALA A 232 18.04 0.52 10.11
N GLY A 233 18.57 0.40 8.90
CA GLY A 233 19.75 -0.41 8.60
C GLY A 233 21.02 0.16 9.26
N LYS A 234 22.17 -0.43 8.96
CA LYS A 234 23.46 -0.03 9.57
C LYS A 234 23.81 1.45 9.39
N ASN A 235 23.35 2.07 8.31
CA ASN A 235 23.58 3.50 8.02
C ASN A 235 22.69 4.47 8.81
N GLY A 236 21.70 3.99 9.58
CA GLY A 236 20.79 4.81 10.36
C GLY A 236 19.68 5.53 9.57
N ILE A 237 19.71 5.49 8.25
CA ILE A 237 18.85 6.30 7.36
C ILE A 237 17.95 5.39 6.50
N THR A 238 18.49 4.28 6.02
CA THR A 238 17.73 3.36 5.13
C THR A 238 16.84 2.43 5.94
N PRO A 239 15.53 2.34 5.65
CA PRO A 239 14.64 1.41 6.34
C PRO A 239 15.05 -0.05 6.15
N ILE A 240 14.91 -0.87 7.19
CA ILE A 240 15.21 -2.30 7.14
C ILE A 240 14.17 -3.04 6.29
N ASN A 241 14.64 -3.94 5.43
CA ASN A 241 13.75 -4.85 4.73
C ASN A 241 13.48 -6.10 5.56
N TYR A 242 12.32 -6.17 6.17
CA TYR A 242 11.90 -7.29 7.02
C TYR A 242 11.28 -8.48 6.27
N ARG A 243 11.31 -8.52 4.93
CA ARG A 243 10.64 -9.57 4.15
C ARG A 243 11.09 -10.98 4.56
N LYS A 244 12.39 -11.24 4.63
CA LYS A 244 12.93 -12.56 5.01
C LYS A 244 12.56 -12.93 6.45
N LYS A 245 12.70 -12.00 7.39
CA LYS A 245 12.34 -12.22 8.81
C LYS A 245 10.85 -12.46 8.99
N TRP A 246 10.02 -11.75 8.22
CA TRP A 246 8.57 -11.95 8.22
C TRP A 246 8.21 -13.35 7.71
N THR A 247 8.78 -13.80 6.57
CA THR A 247 8.56 -15.14 6.05
C THR A 247 8.97 -16.21 7.09
N SER A 248 10.13 -16.09 7.74
CA SER A 248 10.55 -17.01 8.80
C SER A 248 9.56 -17.02 9.98
N LEU A 249 9.09 -15.85 10.42
CA LEU A 249 8.10 -15.73 11.49
C LEU A 249 6.78 -16.42 11.13
N THR A 250 6.25 -16.19 9.93
CA THR A 250 4.97 -16.77 9.50
C THR A 250 5.06 -18.27 9.24
N THR A 251 6.22 -18.77 8.80
CA THR A 251 6.49 -20.22 8.71
C THR A 251 6.47 -20.85 10.10
N MET A 252 7.12 -20.24 11.09
CA MET A 252 7.13 -20.71 12.49
C MET A 252 5.72 -20.73 13.09
N LEU A 253 4.85 -19.81 12.68
CA LEU A 253 3.44 -19.77 13.09
C LEU A 253 2.54 -20.74 12.30
N CYS A 254 3.10 -21.56 11.40
CA CYS A 254 2.33 -22.39 10.47
C CYS A 254 1.33 -21.59 9.61
N ARG A 255 1.65 -20.32 9.34
CA ARG A 255 0.83 -19.39 8.53
C ARG A 255 1.66 -18.70 7.44
N PRO A 256 2.28 -19.46 6.52
CA PRO A 256 3.18 -18.90 5.51
C PRO A 256 2.47 -17.92 4.54
N GLU A 257 1.15 -18.01 4.44
CA GLU A 257 0.32 -17.12 3.64
C GLU A 257 0.18 -15.71 4.24
N LEU A 258 0.46 -15.53 5.54
CA LEU A 258 0.23 -14.27 6.25
C LEU A 258 1.20 -13.18 5.77
N ARG A 259 0.68 -12.08 5.30
CA ARG A 259 1.45 -10.90 4.86
C ARG A 259 1.49 -9.84 5.96
N ILE A 260 2.53 -9.02 5.96
CA ILE A 260 2.62 -7.88 6.90
C ILE A 260 1.35 -7.02 6.87
N HIS A 261 0.76 -6.81 5.69
CA HIS A 261 -0.45 -6.00 5.55
C HIS A 261 -1.70 -6.66 6.11
N ASP A 262 -1.72 -7.99 6.25
CA ASP A 262 -2.86 -8.71 6.81
C ASP A 262 -3.03 -8.41 8.31
N VAL A 263 -1.94 -8.12 9.03
CA VAL A 263 -2.03 -7.68 10.44
C VAL A 263 -2.86 -6.38 10.57
N ARG A 264 -2.72 -5.47 9.61
CA ARG A 264 -3.56 -4.28 9.56
C ARG A 264 -5.04 -4.63 9.36
N HIS A 265 -5.34 -5.63 8.53
CA HIS A 265 -6.69 -6.15 8.38
C HIS A 265 -7.21 -6.78 9.68
N TRP A 266 -6.35 -7.49 10.41
CA TRP A 266 -6.69 -8.05 11.71
C TRP A 266 -7.07 -6.97 12.72
N VAL A 267 -6.27 -5.89 12.82
CA VAL A 267 -6.57 -4.76 13.72
C VAL A 267 -7.90 -4.10 13.33
N ALA A 268 -8.14 -3.86 12.04
CA ALA A 268 -9.41 -3.30 11.58
C ALA A 268 -10.60 -4.18 11.97
N ALA A 269 -10.51 -5.49 11.74
CA ALA A 269 -11.56 -6.46 12.11
C ALA A 269 -11.74 -6.55 13.62
N SER A 270 -10.67 -6.46 14.41
CA SER A 270 -10.73 -6.47 15.88
C SER A 270 -11.45 -5.24 16.41
N LEU A 271 -11.17 -4.04 15.88
CA LEU A 271 -11.88 -2.81 16.24
C LEU A 271 -13.39 -2.93 16.02
N LEU A 272 -13.79 -3.42 14.87
CA LEU A 272 -15.22 -3.60 14.55
C LEU A 272 -15.88 -4.65 15.44
N ARG A 273 -15.20 -5.79 15.67
CA ARG A 273 -15.72 -6.82 16.61
C ARG A 273 -15.84 -6.32 18.05
N SER A 274 -15.01 -5.37 18.44
CA SER A 274 -15.11 -4.70 19.76
C SER A 274 -16.19 -3.63 19.83
N GLY A 275 -17.02 -3.48 18.78
CA GLY A 275 -18.12 -2.51 18.76
C GLY A 275 -17.70 -1.08 18.39
N VAL A 276 -16.46 -0.87 17.92
CA VAL A 276 -16.02 0.44 17.43
C VAL A 276 -16.72 0.73 16.11
N GLY A 277 -17.50 1.81 16.04
CA GLY A 277 -18.22 2.19 14.81
C GLY A 277 -17.28 2.39 13.60
N VAL A 278 -17.77 2.04 12.42
CA VAL A 278 -16.99 2.05 11.15
C VAL A 278 -16.30 3.39 10.89
N GLY A 279 -16.96 4.52 11.20
CA GLY A 279 -16.38 5.86 11.05
C GLY A 279 -15.12 6.05 11.89
N VAL A 280 -15.20 5.71 13.17
CA VAL A 280 -14.08 5.81 14.12
C VAL A 280 -12.98 4.82 13.76
N ALA A 281 -13.32 3.57 13.41
CA ALA A 281 -12.35 2.59 12.96
C ALA A 281 -11.63 3.06 11.69
N SER A 282 -12.33 3.69 10.74
CA SER A 282 -11.73 4.28 9.53
C SER A 282 -10.72 5.37 9.85
N GLN A 283 -11.04 6.25 10.81
CA GLN A 283 -10.13 7.31 11.26
C GLN A 283 -8.89 6.73 11.94
N ILE A 284 -9.06 5.78 12.88
CA ILE A 284 -7.95 5.08 13.55
C ILE A 284 -7.04 4.42 12.51
N MET A 285 -7.63 3.75 11.53
CA MET A 285 -6.88 3.07 10.47
C MET A 285 -6.31 4.05 9.42
N GLY A 286 -6.72 5.32 9.39
CA GLY A 286 -6.33 6.30 8.38
C GLY A 286 -6.79 5.87 6.97
N HIS A 287 -8.05 5.49 6.85
CA HIS A 287 -8.71 5.29 5.57
C HIS A 287 -9.37 6.59 5.16
N ARG A 288 -9.18 6.99 3.89
CA ARG A 288 -9.84 8.19 3.34
C ARG A 288 -11.35 8.01 3.21
N ASP A 289 -11.79 6.76 3.00
CA ASP A 289 -13.17 6.39 2.72
C ASP A 289 -13.56 5.19 3.58
N GLN A 290 -14.70 5.30 4.24
CA GLN A 290 -15.32 4.23 5.02
C GLN A 290 -15.76 3.04 4.15
N THR A 291 -16.00 3.28 2.86
CA THR A 291 -16.43 2.26 1.89
C THR A 291 -15.47 1.07 1.83
N MET A 292 -14.17 1.31 2.03
CA MET A 292 -13.18 0.23 2.06
C MET A 292 -13.38 -0.71 3.25
N LEU A 293 -13.71 -0.18 4.42
CA LEU A 293 -14.02 -0.97 5.62
C LEU A 293 -15.36 -1.67 5.48
N LEU A 294 -16.39 -0.97 5.03
CA LEU A 294 -17.73 -1.51 4.81
C LEU A 294 -17.72 -2.68 3.81
N ARG A 295 -17.08 -2.52 2.67
CA ARG A 295 -16.97 -3.61 1.66
C ARG A 295 -16.27 -4.85 2.18
N ARG A 296 -15.28 -4.71 3.05
CA ARG A 296 -14.47 -5.83 3.55
C ARG A 296 -14.98 -6.44 4.84
N TYR A 297 -15.59 -5.63 5.69
CA TYR A 297 -15.94 -6.00 7.07
C TYR A 297 -17.38 -5.66 7.44
N GLY A 298 -18.19 -5.14 6.53
CA GLY A 298 -19.58 -4.78 6.81
C GLY A 298 -20.42 -5.95 7.33
N HIS A 299 -20.09 -7.19 6.97
CA HIS A 299 -20.71 -8.38 7.53
C HIS A 299 -20.36 -8.60 9.02
N LEU A 300 -19.27 -8.05 9.55
CA LEU A 300 -18.92 -8.12 10.96
C LEU A 300 -19.70 -7.10 11.80
N ASP A 301 -20.07 -5.98 11.18
CA ASP A 301 -20.89 -4.95 11.81
C ASP A 301 -22.32 -5.44 12.07
N THR A 302 -22.85 -6.28 11.20
CA THR A 302 -24.18 -6.89 11.37
C THR A 302 -24.24 -7.95 12.45
N CYS A 303 -23.13 -8.60 12.81
CA CYS A 303 -23.08 -9.57 13.90
C CYS A 303 -22.99 -8.91 15.29
N SER A 304 -22.57 -7.64 15.37
CA SER A 304 -22.50 -6.84 16.61
C SER A 304 -23.68 -5.90 16.79
N LEU A 305 -24.58 -5.81 15.82
CA LEU A 305 -25.85 -5.15 15.98
C LEU A 305 -26.81 -6.06 16.81
N GLN A 306 -26.54 -6.14 18.11
CA GLN A 306 -27.66 -6.17 19.03
C GLN A 306 -28.60 -5.05 18.59
N SER A 307 -29.88 -5.36 18.34
CA SER A 307 -30.77 -4.35 17.78
C SER A 307 -30.63 -3.06 18.60
N PRO A 308 -30.75 -1.87 18.04
CA PRO A 308 -30.73 -0.62 18.82
C PRO A 308 -31.70 -0.69 20.01
N GLN A 309 -32.70 -1.55 19.96
CA GLN A 309 -33.63 -1.88 21.02
C GLN A 309 -32.98 -2.64 22.19
N GLU A 310 -32.11 -3.63 21.93
CA GLU A 310 -31.41 -4.38 22.99
C GLU A 310 -30.40 -3.49 23.74
N ILE A 311 -29.72 -2.60 23.04
CA ILE A 311 -28.85 -1.59 23.67
C ILE A 311 -29.68 -0.66 24.57
N ARG A 312 -30.84 -0.22 24.08
CA ARG A 312 -31.77 0.63 24.80
C ARG A 312 -32.32 -0.09 26.04
N TRP A 313 -32.63 -1.38 25.93
CA TRP A 313 -33.09 -2.17 27.09
C TRP A 313 -31.99 -2.36 28.13
N LYS A 314 -30.75 -2.66 27.74
CA LYS A 314 -29.63 -2.77 28.69
C LYS A 314 -29.37 -1.46 29.43
N ILE A 315 -29.47 -0.32 28.76
CA ILE A 315 -29.35 1.01 29.40
C ILE A 315 -30.51 1.22 30.39
N SER A 316 -31.74 0.87 30.00
CA SER A 316 -32.94 0.98 30.84
C SER A 316 -32.83 0.11 32.11
N ASP A 317 -32.38 -1.16 31.95
CA ASP A 317 -32.19 -2.10 33.05
C ASP A 317 -31.08 -1.65 34.02
N THR A 318 -30.00 -1.08 33.49
CA THR A 318 -28.90 -0.55 34.30
C THR A 318 -29.31 0.69 35.11
N LEU A 319 -30.20 1.50 34.56
CA LEU A 319 -30.77 2.66 35.28
C LEU A 319 -31.78 2.22 36.32
N ALA A 320 -32.61 1.21 36.06
CA ALA A 320 -33.58 0.66 36.99
C ALA A 320 -32.95 -0.06 38.21
N GLN A 321 -31.74 -0.58 38.07
CA GLN A 321 -31.00 -1.22 39.20
C GLN A 321 -30.25 -0.20 40.08
N ARG A 322 -30.24 1.08 39.72
CA ARG A 322 -29.61 2.17 40.51
C ARG A 322 -30.61 3.08 41.22
N THR A 323 -31.90 2.80 41.05
CA THR A 323 -33.01 3.40 41.83
C THR A 323 -33.55 2.40 42.83
#